data_cc37146cd6068cf85aedbaecfd787451
#
_entry.id   cc37146cd6068cf85aedbaecfd787451
#
_cell.length_a   1.000
_cell.length_b   1.000
_cell.length_c   1.000
_cell.angle_alpha   90.00
_cell.angle_beta   90.00
_cell.angle_gamma   90.00
#
_symmetry.space_group_name_H-M   'P 1'
#
loop_
_entity.id
_entity.type
_entity.pdbx_description
1 polymer ?
#
loop_
_entity_poly.entity_id
_entity_poly.type
_entity_poly.pdbx_seq_one_letter_code
_entity_poly.pdbx_strand_id
1 'polypeptide(L)'
;KIFHTQDLCLRTNLRCAKDSARMEINLKKYIAAIGICFMALGAACIMKTDPEEVGEELPELIIGSDNYEPYNYLDDDGKPVGIDVELAEAVCEQLGYTPVFQYIVWDKKDEYLDNGKVDCLWGSFTMNGREDEYQWAGPYLYSRQVIAVRTDSKIRNISDLAGKRVAVQATTKPEEVLLERSDPRVPEVDMVYSLSGMDEIYASLRKGYVDAITGHESALERFVGNAPDMYAILDESLYISELGVAFKNDTHQDLAKKMTQILKEMQDDGTLRDMVEKYG
;
A
#
# COMPACT_ATOMS: atom_id res chain seq x y z
N LYS A 1 77.46 49.46 -32.45
CA LYS A 1 76.01 49.15 -32.25
C LYS A 1 75.72 47.79 -31.49
N ILE A 2 76.73 47.13 -30.91
CA ILE A 2 76.61 45.81 -30.27
C ILE A 2 76.72 45.89 -28.73
N PHE A 3 77.04 47.01 -28.13
CA PHE A 3 77.25 47.17 -26.66
C PHE A 3 76.00 47.62 -25.87
N HIS A 4 74.86 47.89 -26.51
CA HIS A 4 73.69 48.43 -25.82
C HIS A 4 72.62 47.40 -25.51
N THR A 5 72.71 46.17 -26.04
CA THR A 5 71.73 45.12 -25.86
C THR A 5 72.02 44.15 -24.70
N GLN A 6 73.24 44.05 -24.25
CA GLN A 6 73.63 43.19 -23.13
C GLN A 6 73.25 43.78 -21.74
N ASP A 7 73.33 45.09 -21.59
CA ASP A 7 73.01 45.79 -20.31
C ASP A 7 71.51 45.83 -20.00
N LEU A 8 70.70 45.79 -21.04
CA LEU A 8 69.23 45.78 -20.85
C LEU A 8 68.74 44.40 -20.43
N CYS A 9 69.37 43.32 -20.91
CA CYS A 9 68.99 41.94 -20.55
C CYS A 9 69.39 41.57 -19.11
N LEU A 10 70.53 42.09 -18.63
CA LEU A 10 70.94 41.86 -17.23
C LEU A 10 70.13 42.63 -16.23
N ARG A 11 69.60 43.82 -16.54
CA ARG A 11 68.79 44.61 -15.68
C ARG A 11 67.36 44.06 -15.58
N THR A 12 66.81 43.47 -16.65
CA THR A 12 65.51 42.81 -16.65
C THR A 12 65.52 41.48 -15.85
N ASN A 13 66.59 40.69 -15.98
CA ASN A 13 66.71 39.43 -15.21
C ASN A 13 66.92 39.66 -13.70
N LEU A 14 67.66 40.73 -13.30
CA LEU A 14 67.78 41.08 -11.88
C LEU A 14 66.51 41.65 -11.26
N ARG A 15 65.67 42.32 -12.05
CA ARG A 15 64.36 42.81 -11.58
C ARG A 15 63.34 41.62 -11.38
N CYS A 16 63.36 40.71 -12.36
CA CYS A 16 62.50 39.54 -12.30
C CYS A 16 62.86 38.64 -11.11
N ALA A 17 64.12 38.42 -10.79
CA ALA A 17 64.61 37.67 -9.67
C ALA A 17 64.29 38.32 -8.31
N LYS A 18 64.32 39.67 -8.21
CA LYS A 18 63.90 40.39 -6.99
C LYS A 18 62.46 40.39 -6.76
N ASP A 19 61.62 40.45 -7.80
CA ASP A 19 60.18 40.42 -7.69
C ASP A 19 59.67 38.99 -7.32
N SER A 20 60.34 37.96 -7.88
CA SER A 20 60.04 36.55 -7.50
C SER A 20 60.40 36.26 -6.02
N ALA A 21 61.53 36.70 -5.54
CA ALA A 21 61.93 36.53 -4.14
C ALA A 21 61.05 37.32 -3.18
N ARG A 22 60.55 38.48 -3.59
CA ARG A 22 59.63 39.31 -2.80
C ARG A 22 58.24 38.68 -2.75
N MET A 23 57.82 38.02 -3.81
CA MET A 23 56.57 37.29 -3.88
C MET A 23 56.57 36.03 -3.00
N GLU A 24 57.71 35.26 -2.98
CA GLU A 24 57.86 34.11 -2.09
C GLU A 24 57.86 34.49 -0.61
N ILE A 25 58.48 35.59 -0.22
CA ILE A 25 58.53 36.06 1.17
C ILE A 25 57.12 36.52 1.61
N ASN A 26 56.35 37.15 0.75
CA ASN A 26 54.97 37.52 1.05
C ASN A 26 54.06 36.29 1.12
N LEU A 27 54.22 35.31 0.25
CA LEU A 27 53.46 34.09 0.27
C LEU A 27 53.67 33.30 1.59
N LYS A 28 54.92 33.21 2.05
CA LYS A 28 55.27 32.55 3.34
C LYS A 28 54.66 33.28 4.54
N LYS A 29 54.57 34.61 4.51
CA LYS A 29 53.91 35.41 5.55
C LYS A 29 52.40 35.22 5.55
N TYR A 30 51.74 35.09 4.40
CA TYR A 30 50.32 34.79 4.29
C TYR A 30 49.99 33.38 4.73
N ILE A 31 50.83 32.40 4.38
CA ILE A 31 50.63 31.01 4.83
C ILE A 31 50.79 30.90 6.36
N ALA A 32 51.79 31.62 6.96
CA ALA A 32 51.94 31.66 8.41
C ALA A 32 50.76 32.37 9.12
N ALA A 33 50.21 33.42 8.53
CA ALA A 33 49.04 34.13 9.08
C ALA A 33 47.77 33.30 8.98
N ILE A 34 47.55 32.54 7.90
CA ILE A 34 46.41 31.62 7.73
C ILE A 34 46.53 30.45 8.69
N GLY A 35 47.77 29.90 8.91
CA GLY A 35 47.96 28.82 9.86
C GLY A 35 47.66 29.21 11.31
N ILE A 36 47.93 30.45 11.71
CA ILE A 36 47.63 30.97 13.05
C ILE A 36 46.14 31.24 13.22
N CYS A 37 45.45 31.71 12.20
CA CYS A 37 43.99 31.87 12.20
C CYS A 37 43.23 30.52 12.28
N PHE A 38 43.75 29.47 11.64
CA PHE A 38 43.13 28.13 11.73
C PHE A 38 43.33 27.48 13.12
N MET A 39 44.45 27.77 13.80
CA MET A 39 44.64 27.29 15.18
C MET A 39 43.81 28.06 16.23
N ALA A 40 43.51 29.32 15.99
CA ALA A 40 42.67 30.12 16.88
C ALA A 40 41.16 29.88 16.68
N LEU A 41 40.70 29.46 15.50
CA LEU A 41 39.35 29.05 15.24
C LEU A 41 39.05 27.58 15.58
N GLY A 42 40.07 26.74 15.71
CA GLY A 42 39.94 25.34 16.06
C GLY A 42 39.66 25.07 17.55
N ALA A 43 39.75 26.07 18.42
CA ALA A 43 39.56 25.92 19.84
C ALA A 43 38.15 26.41 20.35
N ALA A 44 37.31 26.95 19.47
CA ALA A 44 36.04 27.57 19.87
C ALA A 44 34.77 26.92 19.25
N CYS A 45 34.89 25.83 18.52
CA CYS A 45 33.72 25.09 17.98
C CYS A 45 33.90 23.59 18.18
N ILE A 46 34.13 23.14 19.42
CA ILE A 46 33.52 21.88 19.83
C ILE A 46 32.08 22.24 20.21
N MET A 47 31.26 22.60 19.21
CA MET A 47 29.84 22.32 19.31
C MET A 47 29.76 20.82 19.53
N LYS A 48 29.31 20.38 20.70
CA LYS A 48 28.66 19.11 20.83
C LYS A 48 27.56 19.11 19.78
N THR A 49 27.83 18.53 18.63
CA THR A 49 26.77 17.89 17.89
C THR A 49 26.32 16.79 18.83
N ASP A 50 25.19 16.99 19.50
CA ASP A 50 24.42 15.89 20.00
C ASP A 50 24.39 14.90 18.81
N PRO A 51 24.68 13.61 19.03
CA PRO A 51 24.45 12.64 17.96
C PRO A 51 22.98 12.88 17.54
N GLU A 52 22.76 13.27 16.28
CA GLU A 52 21.46 13.07 15.68
C GLU A 52 21.12 11.63 16.07
N GLU A 53 20.09 11.45 16.86
CA GLU A 53 19.43 10.17 16.99
C GLU A 53 19.10 9.79 15.56
N VAL A 54 19.93 8.95 14.96
CA VAL A 54 19.56 8.19 13.78
C VAL A 54 18.44 7.32 14.32
N GLY A 55 17.20 7.83 14.17
CA GLY A 55 16.02 7.07 14.51
C GLY A 55 16.18 5.75 13.77
N GLU A 56 16.22 4.66 14.50
CA GLU A 56 16.27 3.33 13.91
C GLU A 56 15.07 3.24 12.97
N GLU A 57 15.32 3.15 11.66
CA GLU A 57 14.23 3.00 10.68
C GLU A 57 13.46 1.74 11.06
N LEU A 58 12.15 1.90 11.27
CA LEU A 58 11.28 0.78 11.60
C LEU A 58 11.29 -0.23 10.43
N PRO A 59 11.25 -1.53 10.73
CA PRO A 59 11.12 -2.54 9.68
C PRO A 59 9.85 -2.31 8.88
N GLU A 60 9.93 -2.51 7.58
CA GLU A 60 8.77 -2.45 6.68
C GLU A 60 7.92 -3.71 6.80
N LEU A 61 6.60 -3.55 6.64
CA LEU A 61 5.65 -4.64 6.41
C LEU A 61 5.03 -4.39 5.03
N ILE A 62 5.37 -5.23 4.05
CA ILE A 62 4.88 -5.11 2.67
C ILE A 62 3.51 -5.78 2.57
N ILE A 63 2.48 -4.98 2.36
CA ILE A 63 1.07 -5.38 2.34
C ILE A 63 0.58 -5.47 0.91
N GLY A 64 0.23 -6.67 0.47
CA GLY A 64 -0.38 -6.93 -0.84
C GLY A 64 -1.89 -6.74 -0.80
N SER A 65 -2.41 -5.92 -1.71
CA SER A 65 -3.84 -5.69 -1.89
C SER A 65 -4.15 -5.30 -3.33
N ASP A 66 -5.39 -5.43 -3.73
CA ASP A 66 -5.88 -4.87 -5.00
C ASP A 66 -6.66 -3.56 -4.76
N ASN A 67 -7.20 -2.98 -5.83
CA ASN A 67 -8.02 -1.79 -5.74
C ASN A 67 -9.48 -2.18 -5.48
N TYR A 68 -9.89 -2.19 -4.21
CA TYR A 68 -11.22 -2.60 -3.77
C TYR A 68 -11.83 -1.56 -2.81
N GLU A 69 -12.45 -0.49 -3.35
CA GLU A 69 -13.12 0.55 -2.57
C GLU A 69 -14.34 -0.01 -1.82
N PRO A 70 -14.56 0.30 -0.53
CA PRO A 70 -13.87 1.28 0.31
C PRO A 70 -12.73 0.71 1.19
N TYR A 71 -12.32 -0.54 0.97
CA TYR A 71 -11.34 -1.21 1.85
C TYR A 71 -9.92 -0.76 1.60
N ASN A 72 -9.45 -0.87 0.36
CA ASN A 72 -8.11 -0.46 -0.05
C ASN A 72 -8.18 0.05 -1.50
N TYR A 73 -7.87 1.32 -1.71
CA TYR A 73 -7.92 1.94 -3.03
C TYR A 73 -6.97 3.15 -3.11
N LEU A 74 -6.73 3.66 -4.31
CA LEU A 74 -5.94 4.87 -4.51
C LEU A 74 -6.87 6.07 -4.62
N ASP A 75 -6.54 7.13 -3.89
CA ASP A 75 -7.20 8.43 -4.07
C ASP A 75 -6.76 9.12 -5.39
N ASP A 76 -7.27 10.32 -5.64
CA ASP A 76 -6.97 11.09 -6.86
C ASP A 76 -5.48 11.47 -6.97
N ASP A 77 -4.75 11.50 -5.87
CA ASP A 77 -3.31 11.78 -5.80
C ASP A 77 -2.46 10.50 -5.90
N GLY A 78 -3.10 9.34 -6.00
CA GLY A 78 -2.45 8.02 -6.06
C GLY A 78 -1.95 7.52 -4.70
N LYS A 79 -2.47 8.06 -3.61
CA LYS A 79 -2.15 7.61 -2.25
C LYS A 79 -3.10 6.47 -1.84
N PRO A 80 -2.59 5.40 -1.20
CA PRO A 80 -3.42 4.38 -0.57
C PRO A 80 -4.33 4.97 0.50
N VAL A 81 -5.61 4.65 0.42
CA VAL A 81 -6.66 5.05 1.38
C VAL A 81 -7.69 3.94 1.52
N GLY A 82 -8.47 3.95 2.58
CA GLY A 82 -9.55 3.00 2.81
C GLY A 82 -9.54 2.43 4.22
N ILE A 83 -10.55 1.62 4.53
CA ILE A 83 -10.72 0.99 5.84
C ILE A 83 -9.48 0.17 6.22
N ASP A 84 -9.03 -0.69 5.31
CA ASP A 84 -7.91 -1.60 5.55
C ASP A 84 -6.58 -0.85 5.61
N VAL A 85 -6.45 0.28 4.88
CA VAL A 85 -5.26 1.14 4.93
C VAL A 85 -5.14 1.82 6.29
N GLU A 86 -6.20 2.50 6.77
CA GLU A 86 -6.18 3.15 8.09
C GLU A 86 -5.94 2.13 9.21
N LEU A 87 -6.56 0.95 9.10
CA LEU A 87 -6.40 -0.12 10.07
C LEU A 87 -4.96 -0.66 10.08
N ALA A 88 -4.37 -0.87 8.90
CA ALA A 88 -2.99 -1.33 8.77
C ALA A 88 -1.98 -0.30 9.32
N GLU A 89 -2.19 1.00 9.04
CA GLU A 89 -1.37 2.08 9.60
C GLU A 89 -1.39 2.05 11.13
N ALA A 90 -2.59 1.98 11.74
CA ALA A 90 -2.74 1.97 13.19
C ALA A 90 -2.17 0.71 13.87
N VAL A 91 -2.33 -0.45 13.23
CA VAL A 91 -1.79 -1.72 13.76
C VAL A 91 -0.27 -1.77 13.61
N CYS A 92 0.27 -1.33 12.48
CA CYS A 92 1.72 -1.28 12.24
C CYS A 92 2.40 -0.30 13.20
N GLU A 93 1.81 0.86 13.50
CA GLU A 93 2.33 1.80 14.50
C GLU A 93 2.49 1.12 15.88
N GLN A 94 1.50 0.36 16.32
CA GLN A 94 1.55 -0.36 17.59
C GLN A 94 2.57 -1.52 17.60
N LEU A 95 2.80 -2.12 16.43
CA LEU A 95 3.75 -3.22 16.27
C LEU A 95 5.19 -2.76 16.06
N GLY A 96 5.40 -1.46 15.78
CA GLY A 96 6.71 -0.90 15.43
C GLY A 96 7.16 -1.24 14.02
N TYR A 97 6.23 -1.24 13.06
CA TYR A 97 6.47 -1.43 11.64
C TYR A 97 6.06 -0.21 10.82
N THR A 98 6.66 -0.05 9.65
CA THR A 98 6.20 0.90 8.62
C THR A 98 5.41 0.12 7.57
N PRO A 99 4.09 0.38 7.37
CA PRO A 99 3.33 -0.29 6.33
C PRO A 99 3.72 0.22 4.95
N VAL A 100 3.92 -0.72 4.00
CA VAL A 100 4.20 -0.42 2.59
C VAL A 100 3.14 -1.11 1.75
N PHE A 101 2.25 -0.34 1.14
CA PHE A 101 1.16 -0.89 0.33
C PHE A 101 1.62 -1.18 -1.08
N GLN A 102 1.51 -2.44 -1.50
CA GLN A 102 1.80 -2.89 -2.86
C GLN A 102 0.52 -3.36 -3.54
N TYR A 103 0.11 -2.65 -4.59
CA TYR A 103 -1.02 -3.09 -5.41
C TYR A 103 -0.61 -4.28 -6.27
N ILE A 104 -1.39 -5.37 -6.17
CA ILE A 104 -1.15 -6.64 -6.84
C ILE A 104 -2.35 -7.02 -7.73
N VAL A 105 -2.12 -7.91 -8.65
CA VAL A 105 -3.20 -8.58 -9.39
C VAL A 105 -3.75 -9.69 -8.48
N TRP A 106 -5.01 -9.55 -8.03
CA TRP A 106 -5.56 -10.38 -6.95
C TRP A 106 -5.57 -11.88 -7.26
N ASP A 107 -5.83 -12.28 -8.49
CA ASP A 107 -5.80 -13.68 -8.91
C ASP A 107 -4.39 -14.32 -8.83
N LYS A 108 -3.35 -13.51 -8.61
CA LYS A 108 -1.97 -13.93 -8.40
C LYS A 108 -1.46 -13.71 -6.97
N LYS A 109 -2.36 -13.41 -6.03
CA LYS A 109 -1.99 -13.09 -4.65
C LYS A 109 -1.06 -14.11 -4.01
N ASP A 110 -1.32 -15.41 -4.26
CA ASP A 110 -0.52 -16.50 -3.70
C ASP A 110 0.90 -16.51 -4.27
N GLU A 111 1.06 -16.16 -5.56
CA GLU A 111 2.38 -16.03 -6.18
C GLU A 111 3.19 -14.89 -5.52
N TYR A 112 2.54 -13.76 -5.23
CA TYR A 112 3.21 -12.64 -4.56
C TYR A 112 3.63 -13.02 -3.14
N LEU A 113 2.77 -13.68 -2.40
CA LEU A 113 3.02 -14.13 -1.03
C LEU A 113 4.10 -15.23 -0.98
N ASP A 114 4.02 -16.22 -1.87
CA ASP A 114 4.95 -17.34 -1.92
C ASP A 114 6.37 -16.93 -2.28
N ASN A 115 6.50 -15.96 -3.16
CA ASN A 115 7.80 -15.42 -3.60
C ASN A 115 8.37 -14.35 -2.67
N GLY A 116 7.68 -14.01 -1.57
CA GLY A 116 8.10 -12.97 -0.63
C GLY A 116 8.13 -11.56 -1.22
N LYS A 117 7.30 -11.30 -2.24
CA LYS A 117 7.13 -9.95 -2.79
C LYS A 117 6.23 -9.10 -1.90
N VAL A 118 5.38 -9.73 -1.14
CA VAL A 118 4.57 -9.16 -0.06
C VAL A 118 4.71 -10.04 1.17
N ASP A 119 4.63 -9.43 2.35
CA ASP A 119 4.70 -10.15 3.63
C ASP A 119 3.34 -10.70 4.03
N CYS A 120 2.28 -9.98 3.69
CA CYS A 120 0.91 -10.38 3.94
C CYS A 120 -0.05 -9.86 2.86
N LEU A 121 -1.26 -10.43 2.84
CA LEU A 121 -2.40 -9.98 2.05
C LEU A 121 -3.41 -9.31 3.00
N TRP A 122 -3.70 -8.04 2.75
CA TRP A 122 -4.65 -7.27 3.54
C TRP A 122 -5.50 -6.38 2.63
N GLY A 123 -6.67 -6.88 2.28
CA GLY A 123 -7.59 -6.25 1.33
C GLY A 123 -8.92 -6.98 1.34
N SER A 124 -9.74 -6.79 2.39
CA SER A 124 -11.03 -7.46 2.57
C SER A 124 -11.00 -8.98 2.33
N PHE A 125 -9.89 -9.64 2.69
CA PHE A 125 -9.69 -11.05 2.35
C PHE A 125 -10.49 -11.99 3.28
N THR A 126 -11.34 -12.80 2.66
CA THR A 126 -12.23 -13.75 3.37
C THR A 126 -11.46 -14.93 3.92
N MET A 127 -11.58 -15.18 5.22
CA MET A 127 -10.98 -16.33 5.92
C MET A 127 -11.78 -17.62 5.73
N ASN A 128 -13.13 -17.52 5.66
CA ASN A 128 -14.03 -18.68 5.64
C ASN A 128 -13.64 -19.73 4.59
N GLY A 129 -13.36 -20.96 5.06
CA GLY A 129 -12.99 -22.11 4.25
C GLY A 129 -11.54 -22.08 3.74
N ARG A 130 -10.70 -21.17 4.29
CA ARG A 130 -9.27 -21.03 3.99
C ARG A 130 -8.42 -21.00 5.25
N GLU A 131 -8.98 -21.44 6.36
CA GLU A 131 -8.38 -21.37 7.69
C GLU A 131 -7.02 -22.11 7.73
N ASP A 132 -6.89 -23.18 6.98
CA ASP A 132 -5.69 -24.01 6.90
C ASP A 132 -4.75 -23.64 5.73
N GLU A 133 -5.16 -22.69 4.85
CA GLU A 133 -4.36 -22.31 3.67
C GLU A 133 -3.32 -21.22 4.01
N TYR A 134 -3.62 -20.37 5.00
CA TYR A 134 -2.79 -19.24 5.38
C TYR A 134 -2.56 -19.19 6.88
N GLN A 135 -1.52 -18.47 7.29
CA GLN A 135 -1.39 -18.02 8.68
C GLN A 135 -2.17 -16.73 8.85
N TRP A 136 -3.28 -16.79 9.56
CA TRP A 136 -4.21 -15.67 9.70
C TRP A 136 -3.97 -14.80 10.93
N ALA A 137 -4.18 -13.47 10.77
CA ALA A 137 -4.49 -12.54 11.84
C ALA A 137 -5.93 -12.02 11.67
N GLY A 138 -6.68 -11.94 12.76
CA GLY A 138 -8.08 -11.55 12.77
C GLY A 138 -8.99 -12.66 13.29
N PRO A 139 -10.32 -12.67 12.93
CA PRO A 139 -10.94 -11.72 11.99
C PRO A 139 -11.02 -10.30 12.57
N TYR A 140 -10.91 -9.29 11.70
CA TYR A 140 -11.02 -7.89 12.10
C TYR A 140 -12.37 -7.26 11.75
N LEU A 141 -13.05 -7.76 10.72
CA LEU A 141 -14.32 -7.23 10.25
C LEU A 141 -15.19 -8.37 9.72
N TYR A 142 -16.51 -8.15 9.74
CA TYR A 142 -17.51 -9.03 9.14
C TYR A 142 -18.22 -8.27 8.03
N SER A 143 -18.32 -8.85 6.85
CA SER A 143 -18.97 -8.23 5.70
C SER A 143 -19.93 -9.20 5.03
N ARG A 144 -21.12 -8.73 4.69
CA ARG A 144 -22.04 -9.51 3.87
C ARG A 144 -21.54 -9.57 2.43
N GLN A 145 -21.56 -10.76 1.84
CA GLN A 145 -21.38 -10.93 0.40
C GLN A 145 -22.76 -10.89 -0.25
N VAL A 146 -22.96 -9.88 -1.06
CA VAL A 146 -24.28 -9.58 -1.63
C VAL A 146 -24.25 -9.60 -3.18
N ILE A 147 -25.44 -9.51 -3.75
CA ILE A 147 -25.65 -9.54 -5.20
C ILE A 147 -26.29 -8.23 -5.61
N ALA A 148 -25.69 -7.54 -6.57
CA ALA A 148 -26.31 -6.38 -7.19
C ALA A 148 -26.80 -6.72 -8.62
N VAL A 149 -27.94 -6.14 -8.97
CA VAL A 149 -28.64 -6.36 -10.24
C VAL A 149 -29.15 -5.03 -10.78
N ARG A 150 -29.57 -5.02 -12.04
CA ARG A 150 -30.31 -3.88 -12.59
C ARG A 150 -31.75 -3.87 -12.04
N THR A 151 -32.29 -2.70 -11.76
CA THR A 151 -33.66 -2.54 -11.22
C THR A 151 -34.75 -3.05 -12.20
N ASP A 152 -34.46 -2.99 -13.51
CA ASP A 152 -35.35 -3.51 -14.55
C ASP A 152 -35.26 -5.04 -14.75
N SER A 153 -34.32 -5.72 -14.07
CA SER A 153 -34.24 -7.19 -14.08
C SER A 153 -35.41 -7.83 -13.35
N LYS A 154 -35.60 -9.14 -13.52
CA LYS A 154 -36.59 -9.94 -12.79
C LYS A 154 -35.97 -10.69 -11.61
N ILE A 155 -34.69 -10.49 -11.35
CA ILE A 155 -33.98 -11.15 -10.24
C ILE A 155 -34.32 -10.42 -8.95
N ARG A 156 -34.84 -11.15 -7.95
CA ARG A 156 -35.25 -10.62 -6.63
C ARG A 156 -34.61 -11.38 -5.49
N ASN A 157 -34.17 -12.62 -5.72
CA ASN A 157 -33.56 -13.48 -4.73
C ASN A 157 -32.48 -14.37 -5.40
N ILE A 158 -31.71 -15.10 -4.60
CA ILE A 158 -30.60 -15.95 -5.08
C ILE A 158 -31.09 -17.00 -6.09
N SER A 159 -32.27 -17.59 -5.87
CA SER A 159 -32.80 -18.64 -6.75
C SER A 159 -33.14 -18.13 -8.16
N ASP A 160 -33.37 -16.82 -8.33
CA ASP A 160 -33.62 -16.21 -9.66
C ASP A 160 -32.36 -16.10 -10.52
N LEU A 161 -31.19 -16.43 -9.96
CA LEU A 161 -29.94 -16.53 -10.74
C LEU A 161 -29.91 -17.74 -11.67
N ALA A 162 -30.92 -18.63 -11.60
CA ALA A 162 -31.03 -19.77 -12.51
C ALA A 162 -30.92 -19.35 -13.98
N GLY A 163 -29.95 -19.87 -14.70
CA GLY A 163 -29.70 -19.55 -16.10
C GLY A 163 -29.27 -18.09 -16.36
N LYS A 164 -28.72 -17.37 -15.36
CA LYS A 164 -28.21 -16.01 -15.49
C LYS A 164 -26.69 -15.99 -15.63
N ARG A 165 -26.18 -14.89 -16.16
CA ARG A 165 -24.77 -14.59 -16.26
C ARG A 165 -24.39 -13.75 -15.03
N VAL A 166 -23.39 -14.21 -14.26
CA VAL A 166 -22.94 -13.53 -13.05
C VAL A 166 -21.47 -13.19 -13.17
N ALA A 167 -21.06 -11.95 -12.83
CA ALA A 167 -19.65 -11.61 -12.73
C ALA A 167 -19.24 -11.53 -11.27
N VAL A 168 -18.04 -12.03 -11.03
CA VAL A 168 -17.38 -12.09 -9.73
C VAL A 168 -15.91 -11.72 -9.89
N GLN A 169 -15.26 -11.33 -8.81
CA GLN A 169 -13.81 -11.23 -8.82
C GLN A 169 -13.18 -12.63 -8.77
N ALA A 170 -12.17 -12.84 -9.60
CA ALA A 170 -11.45 -14.11 -9.68
C ALA A 170 -10.77 -14.49 -8.36
N THR A 171 -10.73 -15.77 -8.05
CA THR A 171 -10.11 -16.37 -6.85
C THR A 171 -10.68 -15.86 -5.52
N THR A 172 -11.94 -15.39 -5.56
CA THR A 172 -12.68 -14.97 -4.36
C THR A 172 -13.67 -16.03 -3.90
N LYS A 173 -14.14 -15.91 -2.66
CA LYS A 173 -15.13 -16.86 -2.13
C LYS A 173 -16.47 -16.85 -2.87
N PRO A 174 -17.02 -15.70 -3.34
CA PRO A 174 -18.20 -15.71 -4.21
C PRO A 174 -18.03 -16.53 -5.49
N GLU A 175 -16.85 -16.48 -6.12
CA GLU A 175 -16.57 -17.31 -7.30
C GLU A 175 -16.68 -18.80 -6.97
N GLU A 176 -16.02 -19.23 -5.90
CA GLU A 176 -16.05 -20.62 -5.42
C GLU A 176 -17.50 -21.08 -5.14
N VAL A 177 -18.27 -20.25 -4.40
CA VAL A 177 -19.68 -20.57 -4.06
C VAL A 177 -20.53 -20.75 -5.32
N LEU A 178 -20.34 -19.91 -6.34
CA LEU A 178 -21.11 -19.99 -7.58
C LEU A 178 -20.69 -21.15 -8.48
N LEU A 179 -19.37 -21.43 -8.57
CA LEU A 179 -18.83 -22.49 -9.41
C LEU A 179 -19.10 -23.88 -8.81
N GLU A 180 -18.90 -24.02 -7.50
CA GLU A 180 -19.05 -25.28 -6.81
C GLU A 180 -20.48 -25.53 -6.33
N ARG A 181 -21.32 -24.49 -6.30
CA ARG A 181 -22.67 -24.53 -5.73
C ARG A 181 -22.67 -25.09 -4.32
N SER A 182 -21.70 -24.66 -3.52
CA SER A 182 -21.52 -25.11 -2.14
C SER A 182 -22.65 -24.63 -1.23
N ASP A 183 -23.42 -23.61 -1.62
CA ASP A 183 -24.66 -23.18 -0.98
C ASP A 183 -25.87 -23.72 -1.76
N PRO A 184 -26.77 -24.54 -1.13
CA PRO A 184 -27.93 -25.12 -1.80
C PRO A 184 -28.96 -24.11 -2.31
N ARG A 185 -28.90 -22.83 -1.88
CA ARG A 185 -29.74 -21.76 -2.41
C ARG A 185 -29.29 -21.28 -3.78
N VAL A 186 -28.02 -21.52 -4.13
CA VAL A 186 -27.42 -21.09 -5.40
C VAL A 186 -27.81 -22.06 -6.51
N PRO A 187 -28.59 -21.63 -7.50
CA PRO A 187 -29.00 -22.46 -8.62
C PRO A 187 -27.86 -22.63 -9.65
N GLU A 188 -28.09 -23.44 -10.64
CA GLU A 188 -27.23 -23.49 -11.83
C GLU A 188 -27.36 -22.18 -12.63
N VAL A 189 -26.27 -21.42 -12.69
CA VAL A 189 -26.17 -20.19 -13.50
C VAL A 189 -25.73 -20.55 -14.93
N ASP A 190 -26.04 -19.67 -15.92
CA ASP A 190 -25.60 -19.90 -17.30
C ASP A 190 -24.07 -19.75 -17.41
N MET A 191 -23.50 -18.72 -16.80
CA MET A 191 -22.08 -18.45 -16.85
C MET A 191 -21.62 -17.63 -15.62
N VAL A 192 -20.48 -18.02 -15.06
CA VAL A 192 -19.72 -17.20 -14.11
C VAL A 192 -18.57 -16.54 -14.86
N TYR A 193 -18.51 -15.22 -14.83
CA TYR A 193 -17.42 -14.44 -15.39
C TYR A 193 -16.48 -14.04 -14.25
N SER A 194 -15.32 -14.66 -14.20
CA SER A 194 -14.25 -14.36 -13.26
C SER A 194 -13.41 -13.22 -13.83
N LEU A 195 -13.50 -12.03 -13.23
CA LEU A 195 -12.84 -10.82 -13.67
C LEU A 195 -11.77 -10.40 -12.66
N SER A 196 -10.77 -9.63 -13.13
CA SER A 196 -9.61 -9.30 -12.30
C SER A 196 -9.91 -8.28 -11.20
N GLY A 197 -10.85 -7.35 -11.42
CA GLY A 197 -11.13 -6.28 -10.47
C GLY A 197 -12.56 -5.76 -10.54
N MET A 198 -12.94 -4.96 -9.54
CA MET A 198 -14.31 -4.45 -9.38
C MET A 198 -14.72 -3.50 -10.51
N ASP A 199 -13.81 -2.74 -11.08
CA ASP A 199 -14.12 -1.83 -12.20
C ASP A 199 -14.64 -2.58 -13.42
N GLU A 200 -14.05 -3.73 -13.75
CA GLU A 200 -14.49 -4.60 -14.84
C GLU A 200 -15.84 -5.25 -14.51
N ILE A 201 -16.05 -5.65 -13.27
CA ILE A 201 -17.31 -6.22 -12.78
C ILE A 201 -18.42 -5.19 -12.90
N TYR A 202 -18.23 -3.96 -12.41
CA TYR A 202 -19.18 -2.87 -12.53
C TYR A 202 -19.47 -2.51 -14.00
N ALA A 203 -18.44 -2.46 -14.82
CA ALA A 203 -18.60 -2.18 -16.24
C ALA A 203 -19.42 -3.27 -16.97
N SER A 204 -19.25 -4.55 -16.58
CA SER A 204 -19.97 -5.67 -17.17
C SER A 204 -21.49 -5.59 -16.90
N LEU A 205 -21.89 -5.20 -15.67
CA LEU A 205 -23.29 -4.98 -15.32
C LEU A 205 -23.86 -3.74 -16.03
N ARG A 206 -23.12 -2.62 -16.05
CA ARG A 206 -23.54 -1.39 -16.74
C ARG A 206 -23.81 -1.62 -18.22
N LYS A 207 -23.01 -2.44 -18.87
CA LYS A 207 -23.13 -2.76 -20.31
C LYS A 207 -24.11 -3.90 -20.60
N GLY A 208 -24.67 -4.56 -19.58
CA GLY A 208 -25.58 -5.69 -19.73
C GLY A 208 -24.88 -6.97 -20.24
N TYR A 209 -23.59 -7.08 -20.08
CA TYR A 209 -22.85 -8.30 -20.40
C TYR A 209 -23.18 -9.42 -19.40
N VAL A 210 -23.47 -9.05 -18.16
CA VAL A 210 -23.95 -9.93 -17.09
C VAL A 210 -25.28 -9.44 -16.55
N ASP A 211 -25.98 -10.32 -15.87
CA ASP A 211 -27.33 -10.08 -15.31
C ASP A 211 -27.22 -9.72 -13.82
N ALA A 212 -26.15 -10.15 -13.15
CA ALA A 212 -25.84 -9.88 -11.76
C ALA A 212 -24.34 -9.79 -11.52
N ILE A 213 -23.96 -9.13 -10.42
CA ILE A 213 -22.60 -9.08 -9.91
C ILE A 213 -22.58 -9.38 -8.42
N THR A 214 -21.46 -9.87 -7.88
CA THR A 214 -21.30 -10.15 -6.45
C THR A 214 -20.10 -9.37 -5.88
N GLY A 215 -20.15 -9.10 -4.59
CA GLY A 215 -19.07 -8.45 -3.85
C GLY A 215 -19.47 -8.16 -2.41
N HIS A 216 -18.56 -7.53 -1.68
CA HIS A 216 -18.82 -7.02 -0.36
C HIS A 216 -19.91 -5.95 -0.38
N GLU A 217 -20.82 -5.98 0.61
CA GLU A 217 -21.97 -5.09 0.69
C GLU A 217 -21.59 -3.62 0.60
N SER A 218 -20.63 -3.17 1.39
CA SER A 218 -20.16 -1.76 1.37
C SER A 218 -19.66 -1.30 0.00
N ALA A 219 -18.99 -2.16 -0.76
CA ALA A 219 -18.53 -1.85 -2.12
C ALA A 219 -19.70 -1.76 -3.10
N LEU A 220 -20.65 -2.70 -3.01
CA LEU A 220 -21.82 -2.68 -3.89
C LEU A 220 -22.81 -1.58 -3.51
N GLU A 221 -22.93 -1.20 -2.23
CA GLU A 221 -23.72 -0.04 -1.80
C GLU A 221 -23.21 1.26 -2.41
N ARG A 222 -21.89 1.47 -2.45
CA ARG A 222 -21.30 2.63 -3.13
C ARG A 222 -21.59 2.61 -4.63
N PHE A 223 -21.46 1.46 -5.26
CA PHE A 223 -21.78 1.31 -6.69
C PHE A 223 -23.25 1.61 -6.98
N VAL A 224 -24.18 1.03 -6.21
CA VAL A 224 -25.62 1.24 -6.35
C VAL A 224 -26.02 2.67 -5.98
N GLY A 225 -25.42 3.24 -4.92
CA GLY A 225 -25.67 4.61 -4.46
C GLY A 225 -25.36 5.67 -5.52
N ASN A 226 -24.42 5.40 -6.42
CA ASN A 226 -24.12 6.28 -7.55
C ASN A 226 -25.22 6.31 -8.64
N ALA A 227 -26.10 5.29 -8.70
CA ALA A 227 -27.19 5.21 -9.67
C ALA A 227 -28.34 4.33 -9.11
N PRO A 228 -29.02 4.75 -8.03
CA PRO A 228 -30.02 3.93 -7.32
C PRO A 228 -31.27 3.63 -8.14
N ASP A 229 -31.56 4.45 -9.16
CA ASP A 229 -32.66 4.19 -10.10
C ASP A 229 -32.34 3.05 -11.09
N MET A 230 -31.06 2.72 -11.25
CA MET A 230 -30.60 1.73 -12.25
C MET A 230 -30.20 0.39 -11.62
N TYR A 231 -29.75 0.38 -10.37
CA TYR A 231 -29.21 -0.80 -9.71
C TYR A 231 -29.82 -0.99 -8.33
N ALA A 232 -29.90 -2.24 -7.89
CA ALA A 232 -30.35 -2.61 -6.56
C ALA A 232 -29.53 -3.79 -6.03
N ILE A 233 -29.38 -3.86 -4.73
CA ILE A 233 -28.83 -5.02 -4.00
C ILE A 233 -30.00 -5.91 -3.61
N LEU A 234 -29.81 -7.23 -3.71
CA LEU A 234 -30.79 -8.20 -3.21
C LEU A 234 -30.78 -8.23 -1.68
N ASP A 235 -31.93 -8.42 -1.06
CA ASP A 235 -32.04 -8.54 0.41
C ASP A 235 -31.28 -9.76 0.95
N GLU A 236 -31.22 -10.84 0.16
CA GLU A 236 -30.49 -12.05 0.51
C GLU A 236 -28.99 -11.86 0.27
N SER A 237 -28.17 -12.27 1.24
CA SER A 237 -26.73 -12.40 1.08
C SER A 237 -26.32 -13.82 0.74
N LEU A 238 -25.24 -13.99 -0.02
CA LEU A 238 -24.63 -15.29 -0.25
C LEU A 238 -24.14 -15.88 1.07
N TYR A 239 -23.35 -15.10 1.82
CA TYR A 239 -22.82 -15.47 3.14
C TYR A 239 -22.26 -14.23 3.84
N ILE A 240 -21.77 -14.43 5.07
CA ILE A 240 -21.02 -13.42 5.82
C ILE A 240 -19.54 -13.79 5.76
N SER A 241 -18.73 -12.89 5.23
CA SER A 241 -17.28 -13.00 5.22
C SER A 241 -16.69 -12.60 6.56
N GLU A 242 -15.80 -13.41 7.08
CA GLU A 242 -14.86 -13.06 8.14
C GLU A 242 -13.59 -12.53 7.48
N LEU A 243 -13.25 -11.25 7.67
CA LEU A 243 -12.11 -10.61 7.02
C LEU A 243 -10.87 -10.70 7.91
N GLY A 244 -9.77 -11.17 7.33
CA GLY A 244 -8.50 -11.32 8.02
C GLY A 244 -7.31 -10.87 7.20
N VAL A 245 -6.15 -10.82 7.86
CA VAL A 245 -4.85 -10.59 7.25
C VAL A 245 -4.17 -11.93 7.08
N ALA A 246 -3.81 -12.28 5.84
CA ALA A 246 -3.22 -13.57 5.51
C ALA A 246 -1.71 -13.46 5.31
N PHE A 247 -0.96 -14.21 6.08
CA PHE A 247 0.46 -14.47 5.86
C PHE A 247 0.65 -15.84 5.20
N LYS A 248 1.81 -16.06 4.61
CA LYS A 248 2.15 -17.40 4.11
C LYS A 248 2.05 -18.41 5.24
N ASN A 249 1.46 -19.57 4.94
CA ASN A 249 1.25 -20.63 5.94
C ASN A 249 2.58 -21.01 6.63
N ASP A 250 2.50 -21.31 7.94
CA ASP A 250 3.64 -21.64 8.81
C ASP A 250 4.69 -20.51 8.96
N THR A 251 4.37 -19.27 8.54
CA THR A 251 5.25 -18.10 8.73
C THR A 251 4.58 -17.07 9.62
N HIS A 252 5.35 -16.12 10.16
CA HIS A 252 4.88 -14.94 10.90
C HIS A 252 3.89 -15.23 12.05
N GLN A 253 3.92 -16.42 12.65
CA GLN A 253 2.94 -16.86 13.68
C GLN A 253 2.85 -15.88 14.86
N ASP A 254 4.01 -15.43 15.37
CA ASP A 254 4.04 -14.46 16.49
C ASP A 254 3.50 -13.09 16.09
N LEU A 255 3.79 -12.64 14.86
CA LEU A 255 3.29 -11.38 14.32
C LEU A 255 1.77 -11.45 14.13
N ALA A 256 1.28 -12.50 13.49
CA ALA A 256 -0.16 -12.73 13.28
C ALA A 256 -0.93 -12.78 14.60
N LYS A 257 -0.36 -13.41 15.64
CA LYS A 257 -0.96 -13.46 16.98
C LYS A 257 -1.02 -12.08 17.64
N LYS A 258 0.07 -11.30 17.57
CA LYS A 258 0.10 -9.93 18.12
C LYS A 258 -0.87 -9.02 17.38
N MET A 259 -0.90 -9.12 16.04
CA MET A 259 -1.82 -8.39 15.19
C MET A 259 -3.28 -8.71 15.55
N THR A 260 -3.63 -10.00 15.71
CA THR A 260 -4.96 -10.44 16.16
C THR A 260 -5.36 -9.80 17.48
N GLN A 261 -4.41 -9.73 18.43
CA GLN A 261 -4.68 -9.11 19.74
C GLN A 261 -4.98 -7.61 19.60
N ILE A 262 -4.19 -6.88 18.85
CA ILE A 262 -4.40 -5.44 18.60
C ILE A 262 -5.73 -5.20 17.88
N LEU A 263 -6.02 -5.97 16.82
CA LEU A 263 -7.28 -5.88 16.08
C LEU A 263 -8.48 -6.11 16.99
N LYS A 264 -8.37 -7.08 17.91
CA LYS A 264 -9.42 -7.35 18.90
C LYS A 264 -9.58 -6.19 19.90
N GLU A 265 -8.49 -5.61 20.37
CA GLU A 265 -8.53 -4.45 21.26
C GLU A 265 -9.21 -3.25 20.58
N MET A 266 -8.91 -3.00 19.29
CA MET A 266 -9.55 -1.96 18.49
C MET A 266 -11.05 -2.23 18.21
N GLN A 267 -11.46 -3.49 18.16
CA GLN A 267 -12.88 -3.87 18.12
C GLN A 267 -13.58 -3.58 19.45
N ASP A 268 -12.96 -3.99 20.57
CA ASP A 268 -13.53 -3.91 21.90
C ASP A 268 -13.66 -2.45 22.39
N ASP A 269 -12.73 -1.56 22.03
CA ASP A 269 -12.73 -0.14 22.42
C ASP A 269 -13.50 0.77 21.44
N GLY A 270 -13.91 0.26 20.28
CA GLY A 270 -14.69 0.98 19.27
C GLY A 270 -13.87 1.73 18.21
N THR A 271 -12.53 1.74 18.33
CA THR A 271 -11.64 2.41 17.37
C THR A 271 -11.89 1.90 15.94
N LEU A 272 -12.00 0.58 15.76
CA LEU A 272 -12.28 -0.02 14.45
C LEU A 272 -13.65 0.42 13.90
N ARG A 273 -14.66 0.53 14.73
CA ARG A 273 -16.00 1.01 14.32
C ARG A 273 -15.91 2.44 13.80
N ASP A 274 -15.23 3.32 14.55
CA ASP A 274 -15.08 4.73 14.18
C ASP A 274 -14.33 4.88 12.83
N MET A 275 -13.37 3.99 12.55
CA MET A 275 -12.71 3.92 11.24
C MET A 275 -13.68 3.51 10.13
N VAL A 276 -14.45 2.46 10.32
CA VAL A 276 -15.42 1.96 9.32
C VAL A 276 -16.48 3.01 9.01
N GLU A 277 -17.03 3.68 10.04
CA GLU A 277 -18.09 4.69 9.90
C GLU A 277 -17.67 5.91 9.05
N LYS A 278 -16.37 6.17 8.89
CA LYS A 278 -15.89 7.23 7.97
C LYS A 278 -16.15 6.90 6.50
N TYR A 279 -16.29 5.62 6.18
CA TYR A 279 -16.41 5.14 4.81
C TYR A 279 -17.85 4.78 4.39
N GLY A 280 -18.83 4.90 5.31
CA GLY A 280 -20.25 4.73 5.03
C GLY A 280 -20.91 3.58 5.73
#